data_036ff720815bbd9e9f9df2332ed1bd40
#
_entry.id   036ff720815bbd9e9f9df2332ed1bd40
#
_cell.length_a   1.000
_cell.length_b   1.000
_cell.length_c   1.000
_cell.angle_alpha   90.00
_cell.angle_beta   90.00
_cell.angle_gamma   90.00
#
_symmetry.space_group_name_H-M   'P 1'
#
loop_
_entity.id
_entity.type
_entity.pdbx_description
1 polymer ?
#
loop_
_entity_poly.entity_id
_entity_poly.type
_entity_poly.pdbx_seq_one_letter_code
_entity_poly.pdbx_strand_id
1 'polypeptide(L)'
;MTMAQIDEVTRLLAGAADTLTEAHWVRSAPERLAATRAGTLQVAAAVLAARGRPGALGAAADGPSCPWTALARVAPELAERSEHLAQAYARPPQDVRGVDDLLRAGEDLLLVAAATLGLPAPMLPATLVPVSAASVASLSSLRAADPARAS
;
A
#
# COMPACT_ATOMS: atom_id res chain seq x y z
N MET A 1 5.42 -5.40 -21.29
CA MET A 1 4.76 -4.08 -21.28
C MET A 1 5.40 -3.17 -22.32
N THR A 2 4.61 -2.38 -23.02
CA THR A 2 5.09 -1.30 -23.88
C THR A 2 5.54 -0.11 -23.04
N MET A 3 6.36 0.83 -23.61
CA MET A 3 6.76 2.06 -22.90
C MET A 3 5.52 2.86 -22.43
N ALA A 4 4.54 3.06 -23.31
CA ALA A 4 3.29 3.76 -22.95
C ALA A 4 2.53 3.07 -21.80
N GLN A 5 2.57 1.75 -21.73
CA GLN A 5 1.95 0.99 -20.64
C GLN A 5 2.74 1.12 -19.33
N ILE A 6 4.07 1.15 -19.41
CA ILE A 6 4.93 1.41 -18.25
C ILE A 6 4.66 2.82 -17.68
N ASP A 7 4.58 3.83 -18.55
CA ASP A 7 4.29 5.20 -18.15
C ASP A 7 2.93 5.32 -17.45
N GLU A 8 1.91 4.69 -18.02
CA GLU A 8 0.56 4.68 -17.45
C GLU A 8 0.50 3.99 -16.08
N VAL A 9 1.13 2.83 -15.97
CA VAL A 9 1.20 2.06 -14.71
C VAL A 9 1.96 2.85 -13.65
N THR A 10 3.10 3.46 -14.02
CA THR A 10 3.88 4.29 -13.12
C THR A 10 3.08 5.50 -12.63
N ARG A 11 2.34 6.15 -13.53
CA ARG A 11 1.45 7.26 -13.18
C ARG A 11 0.35 6.84 -12.21
N LEU A 12 -0.27 5.68 -12.40
CA LEU A 12 -1.30 5.14 -11.50
C LEU A 12 -0.73 4.83 -10.12
N LEU A 13 0.46 4.22 -10.04
CA LEU A 13 1.11 3.94 -8.75
C LEU A 13 1.53 5.23 -8.03
N ALA A 14 2.03 6.23 -8.75
CA ALA A 14 2.34 7.53 -8.17
C ALA A 14 1.09 8.22 -7.62
N GLY A 15 -0.02 8.23 -8.37
CA GLY A 15 -1.30 8.76 -7.92
C GLY A 15 -1.85 8.02 -6.70
N ALA A 16 -1.67 6.69 -6.64
CA ALA A 16 -2.02 5.90 -5.47
C ALA A 16 -1.19 6.29 -4.23
N ALA A 17 0.12 6.50 -4.40
CA ALA A 17 1.01 6.96 -3.35
C ALA A 17 0.59 8.33 -2.80
N ASP A 18 0.27 9.28 -3.70
CA ASP A 18 -0.20 10.61 -3.32
C ASP A 18 -1.52 10.52 -2.52
N THR A 19 -2.47 9.73 -3.00
CA THR A 19 -3.77 9.54 -2.33
C THR A 19 -3.63 8.89 -0.95
N LEU A 20 -2.77 7.88 -0.81
CA LEU A 20 -2.49 7.24 0.49
C LEU A 20 -1.73 8.18 1.42
N THR A 21 -0.82 8.99 0.88
CA THR A 21 -0.11 10.02 1.65
C THR A 21 -1.08 11.08 2.18
N GLU A 22 -2.00 11.56 1.36
CA GLU A 22 -3.04 12.50 1.78
C GLU A 22 -3.92 11.93 2.89
N ALA A 23 -4.22 10.62 2.85
CA ALA A 23 -5.02 9.96 3.88
C ALA A 23 -4.43 10.09 5.29
N HIS A 24 -3.11 10.18 5.44
CA HIS A 24 -2.46 10.41 6.74
C HIS A 24 -2.84 11.76 7.38
N TRP A 25 -3.11 12.76 6.56
CA TRP A 25 -3.42 14.12 7.02
C TRP A 25 -4.91 14.37 7.23
N VAL A 26 -5.76 13.45 6.78
CA VAL A 26 -7.21 13.53 6.97
C VAL A 26 -7.56 13.20 8.42
N ARG A 27 -8.25 14.11 9.09
CA ARG A 27 -8.60 13.97 10.52
C ARG A 27 -9.82 13.08 10.74
N SER A 28 -10.76 13.11 9.83
CA SER A 28 -12.00 12.33 9.91
C SER A 28 -11.75 10.88 9.52
N ALA A 29 -12.10 9.93 10.39
CA ALA A 29 -11.95 8.52 10.11
C ALA A 29 -12.74 8.05 8.87
N PRO A 30 -13.99 8.48 8.62
CA PRO A 30 -14.71 8.15 7.39
C PRO A 30 -14.03 8.67 6.12
N GLU A 31 -13.53 9.90 6.14
CA GLU A 31 -12.83 10.50 5.00
C GLU A 31 -11.48 9.82 4.77
N ARG A 32 -10.74 9.50 5.83
CA ARG A 32 -9.49 8.72 5.75
C ARG A 32 -9.76 7.35 5.16
N LEU A 33 -10.81 6.66 5.58
CA LEU A 33 -11.22 5.38 5.00
C LEU A 33 -11.53 5.50 3.51
N ALA A 34 -12.25 6.55 3.10
CA ALA A 34 -12.57 6.82 1.70
C ALA A 34 -11.31 7.07 0.86
N ALA A 35 -10.36 7.88 1.35
CA ALA A 35 -9.09 8.14 0.69
C ALA A 35 -8.24 6.87 0.60
N THR A 36 -8.16 6.07 1.67
CA THR A 36 -7.46 4.78 1.68
C THR A 36 -8.03 3.83 0.64
N ARG A 37 -9.37 3.74 0.55
CA ARG A 37 -10.04 2.92 -0.47
C ARG A 37 -9.73 3.41 -1.88
N ALA A 38 -9.75 4.71 -2.12
CA ALA A 38 -9.42 5.28 -3.43
C ALA A 38 -7.98 4.93 -3.83
N GLY A 39 -6.99 5.12 -2.94
CA GLY A 39 -5.60 4.79 -3.19
C GLY A 39 -5.39 3.31 -3.49
N THR A 40 -5.98 2.42 -2.69
CA THR A 40 -5.86 0.96 -2.92
C THR A 40 -6.52 0.52 -4.24
N LEU A 41 -7.62 1.14 -4.64
CA LEU A 41 -8.25 0.87 -5.94
C LEU A 41 -7.38 1.33 -7.11
N GLN A 42 -6.64 2.44 -6.96
CA GLN A 42 -5.67 2.88 -7.96
C GLN A 42 -4.51 1.89 -8.10
N VAL A 43 -4.03 1.31 -6.99
CA VAL A 43 -3.03 0.21 -7.05
C VAL A 43 -3.58 -0.99 -7.80
N ALA A 44 -4.81 -1.42 -7.50
CA ALA A 44 -5.45 -2.52 -8.22
C ALA A 44 -5.57 -2.22 -9.72
N ALA A 45 -6.00 -0.99 -10.08
CA ALA A 45 -6.07 -0.55 -11.47
C ALA A 45 -4.72 -0.58 -12.17
N ALA A 46 -3.63 -0.18 -11.50
CA ALA A 46 -2.28 -0.22 -12.05
C ALA A 46 -1.83 -1.65 -12.38
N VAL A 47 -2.05 -2.60 -11.46
CA VAL A 47 -1.71 -4.02 -11.68
C VAL A 47 -2.57 -4.63 -12.79
N LEU A 48 -3.87 -4.32 -12.81
CA LEU A 48 -4.78 -4.78 -13.86
C LEU A 48 -4.39 -4.21 -15.23
N ALA A 49 -3.97 -2.95 -15.30
CA ALA A 49 -3.47 -2.33 -16.54
C ALA A 49 -2.16 -2.96 -17.01
N ALA A 50 -1.27 -3.34 -16.07
CA ALA A 50 0.01 -3.97 -16.38
C ALA A 50 -0.13 -5.43 -16.87
N ARG A 51 -1.03 -6.20 -16.26
CA ARG A 51 -1.14 -7.65 -16.44
C ARG A 51 -2.46 -8.11 -17.03
N GLY A 52 -3.49 -7.25 -17.01
CA GLY A 52 -4.80 -7.55 -17.58
C GLY A 52 -4.69 -7.69 -19.10
N ARG A 53 -5.21 -8.79 -19.65
CA ARG A 53 -5.39 -8.89 -21.10
C ARG A 53 -6.63 -8.10 -21.50
N PRO A 54 -6.61 -7.41 -22.67
CA PRO A 54 -7.83 -6.87 -23.24
C PRO A 54 -8.87 -8.00 -23.35
N GLY A 55 -10.00 -7.86 -22.67
CA GLY A 55 -11.03 -8.92 -22.59
C GLY A 55 -11.07 -9.71 -21.27
N ALA A 56 -10.02 -9.74 -20.47
CA ALA A 56 -10.05 -10.41 -19.16
C ALA A 56 -10.99 -9.71 -18.16
N LEU A 57 -11.20 -8.40 -18.32
CA LEU A 57 -12.19 -7.62 -17.57
C LEU A 57 -13.61 -7.79 -18.13
N GLY A 58 -13.74 -8.21 -19.40
CA GLY A 58 -15.04 -8.42 -20.08
C GLY A 58 -15.52 -9.86 -20.09
N ALA A 59 -14.68 -10.83 -19.77
CA ALA A 59 -15.02 -12.26 -19.78
C ALA A 59 -15.63 -12.77 -18.47
N ALA A 60 -15.82 -11.89 -17.47
CA ALA A 60 -16.66 -12.21 -16.32
C ALA A 60 -18.12 -12.01 -16.73
N ALA A 61 -18.69 -13.02 -17.39
CA ALA A 61 -20.04 -13.02 -17.92
C ALA A 61 -21.14 -12.95 -16.84
N ASP A 62 -20.80 -12.82 -15.55
CA ASP A 62 -21.79 -12.82 -14.47
C ASP A 62 -21.48 -11.72 -13.43
N GLY A 63 -21.86 -10.49 -13.77
CA GLY A 63 -21.95 -9.39 -12.80
C GLY A 63 -20.68 -8.54 -12.62
N PRO A 64 -20.76 -7.43 -11.85
CA PRO A 64 -19.62 -6.55 -11.61
C PRO A 64 -18.56 -7.30 -10.82
N SER A 65 -17.46 -7.65 -11.48
CA SER A 65 -16.32 -8.32 -10.83
C SER A 65 -15.76 -7.41 -9.75
N CYS A 66 -15.74 -7.93 -8.52
CA CYS A 66 -15.05 -7.25 -7.43
C CYS A 66 -13.58 -7.01 -7.84
N PRO A 67 -13.06 -5.77 -7.77
CA PRO A 67 -11.71 -5.46 -8.23
C PRO A 67 -10.64 -6.31 -7.52
N TRP A 68 -10.88 -6.70 -6.29
CA TRP A 68 -10.00 -7.55 -5.50
C TRP A 68 -9.94 -8.98 -6.03
N THR A 69 -11.06 -9.53 -6.46
CA THR A 69 -11.11 -10.85 -7.11
C THR A 69 -10.39 -10.83 -8.47
N ALA A 70 -10.56 -9.76 -9.24
CA ALA A 70 -9.85 -9.57 -10.50
C ALA A 70 -8.34 -9.45 -10.25
N LEU A 71 -7.92 -8.67 -9.24
CA LEU A 71 -6.52 -8.51 -8.85
C LEU A 71 -5.87 -9.85 -8.46
N ALA A 72 -6.52 -10.62 -7.59
CA ALA A 72 -6.02 -11.93 -7.16
C ALA A 72 -5.87 -12.93 -8.33
N ARG A 73 -6.70 -12.80 -9.36
CA ARG A 73 -6.64 -13.66 -10.55
C ARG A 73 -5.45 -13.32 -11.45
N VAL A 74 -5.14 -12.04 -11.66
CA VAL A 74 -4.04 -11.62 -12.55
C VAL A 74 -2.70 -11.53 -11.84
N ALA A 75 -2.71 -11.44 -10.53
CA ALA A 75 -1.53 -11.35 -9.67
C ALA A 75 -1.72 -12.25 -8.44
N PRO A 76 -1.55 -13.58 -8.58
CA PRO A 76 -1.76 -14.53 -7.47
C PRO A 76 -0.89 -14.25 -6.24
N GLU A 77 0.28 -13.64 -6.42
CA GLU A 77 1.16 -13.19 -5.35
C GLU A 77 0.58 -12.06 -4.48
N LEU A 78 -0.47 -11.38 -4.98
CA LEU A 78 -1.21 -10.36 -4.24
C LEU A 78 -2.55 -10.89 -3.69
N ALA A 79 -2.86 -12.19 -3.86
CA ALA A 79 -4.18 -12.75 -3.54
C ALA A 79 -4.53 -12.58 -2.05
N GLU A 80 -3.62 -12.87 -1.14
CA GLU A 80 -3.85 -12.73 0.31
C GLU A 80 -4.17 -11.27 0.69
N ARG A 81 -3.40 -10.31 0.15
CA ARG A 81 -3.64 -8.88 0.38
C ARG A 81 -4.96 -8.41 -0.22
N SER A 82 -5.26 -8.90 -1.40
CA SER A 82 -6.53 -8.60 -2.09
C SER A 82 -7.73 -9.10 -1.28
N GLU A 83 -7.65 -10.31 -0.75
CA GLU A 83 -8.69 -10.89 0.09
C GLU A 83 -8.87 -10.12 1.40
N HIS A 84 -7.76 -9.77 2.06
CA HIS A 84 -7.78 -8.94 3.27
C HIS A 84 -8.48 -7.60 3.04
N LEU A 85 -8.15 -6.89 1.96
CA LEU A 85 -8.78 -5.62 1.61
C LEU A 85 -10.24 -5.80 1.22
N ALA A 86 -10.58 -6.86 0.49
CA ALA A 86 -11.97 -7.18 0.16
C ALA A 86 -12.82 -7.34 1.42
N GLN A 87 -12.33 -8.09 2.40
CA GLN A 87 -13.02 -8.32 3.68
C GLN A 87 -13.14 -7.02 4.49
N ALA A 88 -12.03 -6.24 4.56
CA ALA A 88 -12.02 -4.99 5.30
C ALA A 88 -12.98 -3.95 4.70
N TYR A 89 -13.11 -3.88 3.38
CA TYR A 89 -14.05 -2.96 2.73
C TYR A 89 -15.50 -3.46 2.71
N ALA A 90 -15.72 -4.77 2.85
CA ALA A 90 -17.06 -5.34 3.04
C ALA A 90 -17.60 -5.06 4.45
N ARG A 91 -16.70 -4.99 5.44
CA ARG A 91 -17.02 -4.68 6.85
C ARG A 91 -16.04 -3.63 7.36
N PRO A 92 -16.23 -2.36 6.97
CA PRO A 92 -15.26 -1.31 7.25
C PRO A 92 -15.10 -1.07 8.76
N PRO A 93 -13.86 -0.83 9.22
CA PRO A 93 -13.58 -0.51 10.60
C PRO A 93 -14.30 0.78 11.00
N GLN A 94 -14.78 0.82 12.25
CA GLN A 94 -15.52 1.96 12.79
C GLN A 94 -14.64 2.83 13.69
N ASP A 95 -13.46 2.35 14.08
CA ASP A 95 -12.51 3.03 14.95
C ASP A 95 -11.31 3.57 14.15
N VAL A 96 -10.67 4.58 14.69
CA VAL A 96 -9.51 5.25 14.07
C VAL A 96 -8.37 4.26 13.85
N ARG A 97 -8.13 3.37 14.82
CA ARG A 97 -7.05 2.40 14.76
C ARG A 97 -7.23 1.41 13.60
N GLY A 98 -8.44 0.89 13.43
CA GLY A 98 -8.74 -0.02 12.33
C GLY A 98 -8.59 0.66 10.96
N VAL A 99 -8.96 1.95 10.86
CA VAL A 99 -8.74 2.74 9.64
C VAL A 99 -7.24 2.95 9.39
N ASP A 100 -6.44 3.23 10.43
CA ASP A 100 -4.99 3.39 10.31
C ASP A 100 -4.31 2.05 9.91
N ASP A 101 -4.76 0.93 10.46
CA ASP A 101 -4.25 -0.40 10.09
C ASP A 101 -4.59 -0.73 8.63
N LEU A 102 -5.78 -0.33 8.16
CA LEU A 102 -6.17 -0.49 6.76
C LEU A 102 -5.36 0.42 5.82
N LEU A 103 -5.02 1.64 6.24
CA LEU A 103 -4.13 2.53 5.48
C LEU A 103 -2.75 1.89 5.31
N ARG A 104 -2.17 1.32 6.37
CA ARG A 104 -0.89 0.60 6.29
C ARG A 104 -0.97 -0.62 5.39
N ALA A 105 -2.08 -1.36 5.43
CA ALA A 105 -2.30 -2.48 4.50
C ALA A 105 -2.35 -2.01 3.04
N GLY A 106 -2.92 -0.83 2.78
CA GLY A 106 -2.94 -0.20 1.46
C GLY A 106 -1.53 0.21 0.99
N GLU A 107 -0.73 0.78 1.87
CA GLU A 107 0.67 1.13 1.59
C GLU A 107 1.52 -0.12 1.31
N ASP A 108 1.34 -1.19 2.09
CA ASP A 108 2.00 -2.48 1.84
C ASP A 108 1.61 -3.07 0.48
N LEU A 109 0.32 -3.02 0.12
CA LEU A 109 -0.13 -3.44 -1.21
C LEU A 109 0.57 -2.64 -2.32
N LEU A 110 0.69 -1.33 -2.18
CA LEU A 110 1.35 -0.46 -3.15
C LEU A 110 2.81 -0.84 -3.35
N LEU A 111 3.56 -1.02 -2.25
CA LEU A 111 4.98 -1.38 -2.29
C LEU A 111 5.20 -2.76 -2.92
N VAL A 112 4.40 -3.74 -2.54
CA VAL A 112 4.49 -5.09 -3.10
C VAL A 112 4.07 -5.11 -4.56
N ALA A 113 3.03 -4.36 -4.95
CA ALA A 113 2.61 -4.24 -6.34
C ALA A 113 3.72 -3.62 -7.22
N ALA A 114 4.36 -2.54 -6.77
CA ALA A 114 5.48 -1.93 -7.48
C ALA A 114 6.63 -2.93 -7.67
N ALA A 115 7.04 -3.61 -6.59
CA ALA A 115 8.09 -4.63 -6.65
C ALA A 115 7.74 -5.78 -7.60
N THR A 116 6.49 -6.26 -7.57
CA THR A 116 5.98 -7.33 -8.41
C THR A 116 5.98 -6.96 -9.91
N LEU A 117 5.78 -5.69 -10.21
CA LEU A 117 5.82 -5.14 -11.57
C LEU A 117 7.25 -4.76 -12.01
N GLY A 118 8.25 -4.89 -11.14
CA GLY A 118 9.62 -4.48 -11.42
C GLY A 118 9.80 -2.96 -11.54
N LEU A 119 8.91 -2.19 -10.91
CA LEU A 119 8.93 -0.74 -10.91
C LEU A 119 9.54 -0.20 -9.61
N PRO A 120 10.15 1.01 -9.64
CA PRO A 120 10.66 1.61 -8.42
C PRO A 120 9.53 1.84 -7.41
N ALA A 121 9.83 1.62 -6.13
CA ALA A 121 8.88 1.88 -5.07
C ALA A 121 8.54 3.38 -5.03
N PRO A 122 7.25 3.75 -5.06
CA PRO A 122 6.85 5.14 -4.90
C PRO A 122 7.18 5.64 -3.48
N MET A 123 7.45 6.93 -3.37
CA MET A 123 7.71 7.55 -2.07
C MET A 123 6.43 7.58 -1.24
N LEU A 124 6.49 6.98 -0.06
CA LEU A 124 5.47 7.09 0.98
C LEU A 124 6.03 7.86 2.17
N PRO A 125 5.19 8.52 2.98
CA PRO A 125 5.64 9.10 4.23
C PRO A 125 6.32 8.01 5.05
N ALA A 126 7.51 8.30 5.59
CA ALA A 126 8.13 7.39 6.52
C ALA A 126 7.17 7.21 7.69
N THR A 127 6.54 6.04 7.76
CA THR A 127 5.84 5.63 8.97
C THR A 127 6.88 5.75 10.07
N LEU A 128 6.61 6.53 11.11
CA LEU A 128 7.44 6.54 12.31
C LEU A 128 7.41 5.10 12.83
N VAL A 129 8.36 4.31 12.40
CA VAL A 129 8.63 3.01 13.02
C VAL A 129 8.94 3.38 14.46
N PRO A 130 8.16 2.92 15.45
CA PRO A 130 8.53 3.17 16.83
C PRO A 130 9.92 2.60 16.96
N VAL A 131 10.89 3.51 17.25
CA VAL A 131 12.27 3.11 17.52
C VAL A 131 12.15 2.13 18.66
N SER A 132 12.36 0.85 18.40
CA SER A 132 12.22 -0.17 19.43
C SER A 132 13.18 0.20 20.55
N ALA A 133 12.76 0.04 21.80
CA ALA A 133 13.58 0.33 22.96
C ALA A 133 15.00 -0.29 22.89
N ALA A 134 15.16 -1.38 22.11
CA ALA A 134 16.43 -1.98 21.79
C ALA A 134 17.39 -1.06 21.00
N SER A 135 16.88 -0.23 20.06
CA SER A 135 17.73 0.71 19.32
C SER A 135 18.20 1.89 20.21
N VAL A 136 17.38 2.30 21.17
CA VAL A 136 17.77 3.36 22.13
C VAL A 136 18.83 2.83 23.10
N ALA A 137 18.74 1.57 23.52
CA ALA A 137 19.74 0.93 24.38
C ALA A 137 21.11 0.84 23.69
N SER A 138 21.15 0.56 22.38
CA SER A 138 22.40 0.50 21.61
C SER A 138 23.08 1.88 21.50
N LEU A 139 22.33 2.96 21.37
CA LEU A 139 22.88 4.31 21.33
C LEU A 139 23.39 4.77 22.71
N SER A 140 22.72 4.35 23.79
CA SER A 140 23.16 4.63 25.16
C SER A 140 24.45 3.86 25.51
N SER A 141 24.63 2.65 24.99
CA SER A 141 25.84 1.85 25.21
C SER A 141 27.07 2.44 24.50
N LEU A 142 26.89 3.04 23.32
CA LEU A 142 27.96 3.74 22.61
C LEU A 142 28.40 5.02 23.30
N ARG A 143 27.50 5.68 24.06
CA ARG A 143 27.83 6.90 24.80
C ARG A 143 28.48 6.65 26.16
N ALA A 144 28.33 5.44 26.70
CA ALA A 144 28.93 5.02 27.96
C ALA A 144 30.34 4.41 27.80
N ALA A 145 30.83 4.20 26.58
CA ALA A 145 32.11 3.57 26.29
C ALA A 145 33.23 4.56 25.92
N ASP A 146 33.21 5.82 26.40
CA ASP A 146 34.36 6.73 26.31
C ASP A 146 34.91 7.08 27.72
N PRO A 147 35.74 6.21 28.32
CA PRO A 147 36.41 6.52 29.58
C PRO A 147 37.83 7.06 29.36
N ALA A 148 38.11 7.73 28.27
CA ALA A 148 39.44 8.22 27.98
C ALA A 148 39.51 9.74 27.92
N ARG A 149 39.21 10.43 29.01
CA ARG A 149 39.76 11.78 29.33
C ARG A 149 39.61 12.10 30.80
N ALA A 150 40.38 11.43 31.63
CA ALA A 150 40.74 11.93 32.95
C ALA A 150 42.21 11.66 33.16
N SER A 151 43.03 12.59 32.74
CA SER A 151 44.38 12.90 33.28
C SER A 151 44.78 14.29 32.90
#